data_f7d8705c5069c8b9ae30c7f4dd1c8a66
#
_entry.id   f7d8705c5069c8b9ae30c7f4dd1c8a66
#
_cell.length_a   1.000
_cell.length_b   1.000
_cell.length_c   1.000
_cell.angle_alpha   90.00
_cell.angle_beta   90.00
_cell.angle_gamma   90.00
#
_symmetry.space_group_name_H-M   'P 1'
#
loop_
_entity.id
_entity.type
_entity.pdbx_description
1 polymer ?
#
loop_
_entity_poly.entity_id
_entity_poly.type
_entity_poly.pdbx_seq_one_letter_code
_entity_poly.pdbx_strand_id
1 'polypeptide(L)'
;MSSLVDSVAETTGMRAGQAVYYLAFFFFCLNEAVCRTAFDNVLGLDIPTFTSLCNYLVIACFALKILFQRSTFSRGILALFLVALSVVCWRASGNTLVVWTVLFIVFGKDVEIRPLAAIAFVVYSLTVFLAVICCFSGIVEDITYLRGSSVGARSSLGFNHPNSFGKCLLEANLAYLTLRFGKINMYDLIVPLLSIGAMIFLVDTRTSAFALLVAAFLMFILQHSFAKRMGPSISLGISVAIIVASYYFMAAYNPGNTLHATLNEALSNRLYYANYFFTGWPLTLFGYDFADAPLHLRENQAAIHLIVDNTYSFTLVQFGLLTAFLLCVAVVLVFLKAKKEGCFNAALCGLAIMVVLGFSETWSVRFDANYFLVAFSTLLYSTPLSQLDPSATRSNANLSPIIPTTQVRDESLFNRFGPSYGKEIRLGGAWKPRGQFGLRGIGAGRLPAVQHRDVSLGTKSFRR
;
A
#
# COMPACT_ATOMS: atom_id res chain seq x y z
N MET A 1 -18.77 -10.84 -38.56
CA MET A 1 -17.31 -10.90 -38.82
C MET A 1 -16.58 -9.68 -38.27
N SER A 2 -17.11 -8.43 -38.43
CA SER A 2 -16.54 -7.23 -37.85
C SER A 2 -16.43 -7.28 -36.30
N SER A 3 -17.49 -7.71 -35.58
CA SER A 3 -17.49 -7.79 -34.13
C SER A 3 -16.44 -8.76 -33.55
N LEU A 4 -16.09 -9.80 -34.29
CA LEU A 4 -15.06 -10.76 -33.89
C LEU A 4 -13.64 -10.18 -34.10
N VAL A 5 -13.45 -9.45 -35.20
CA VAL A 5 -12.19 -8.73 -35.47
C VAL A 5 -11.97 -7.62 -34.45
N ASP A 6 -13.02 -6.85 -34.11
CA ASP A 6 -12.97 -5.80 -33.14
C ASP A 6 -12.65 -6.36 -31.72
N SER A 7 -13.23 -7.49 -31.33
CA SER A 7 -12.96 -8.15 -30.06
C SER A 7 -11.54 -8.70 -29.95
N VAL A 8 -10.99 -9.26 -31.06
CA VAL A 8 -9.60 -9.75 -31.12
C VAL A 8 -8.61 -8.57 -31.04
N ALA A 9 -8.87 -7.49 -31.76
CA ALA A 9 -8.05 -6.30 -31.75
C ALA A 9 -8.04 -5.64 -30.36
N GLU A 10 -9.19 -5.59 -29.69
CA GLU A 10 -9.31 -5.06 -28.32
C GLU A 10 -8.56 -5.91 -27.30
N THR A 11 -8.66 -7.23 -27.37
CA THR A 11 -7.93 -8.15 -26.48
C THR A 11 -6.41 -8.07 -26.69
N THR A 12 -5.97 -7.94 -27.93
CA THR A 12 -4.54 -7.80 -28.26
C THR A 12 -4.00 -6.48 -27.77
N GLY A 13 -4.72 -5.37 -27.97
CA GLY A 13 -4.35 -4.05 -27.48
C GLY A 13 -4.29 -4.00 -25.95
N MET A 14 -5.23 -4.65 -25.25
CA MET A 14 -5.21 -4.73 -23.79
C MET A 14 -3.96 -5.48 -23.28
N ARG A 15 -3.61 -6.62 -23.89
CA ARG A 15 -2.39 -7.38 -23.54
C ARG A 15 -1.12 -6.60 -23.80
N ALA A 16 -1.04 -5.88 -24.93
CA ALA A 16 0.10 -5.00 -25.24
C ALA A 16 0.24 -3.90 -24.19
N GLY A 17 -0.86 -3.23 -23.82
CA GLY A 17 -0.87 -2.22 -22.76
C GLY A 17 -0.44 -2.77 -21.40
N GLN A 18 -0.82 -3.99 -21.04
CA GLN A 18 -0.36 -4.65 -19.81
C GLN A 18 1.16 -4.92 -19.87
N ALA A 19 1.65 -5.48 -20.99
CA ALA A 19 3.07 -5.79 -21.18
C ALA A 19 3.95 -4.53 -21.02
N VAL A 20 3.53 -3.43 -21.64
CA VAL A 20 4.23 -2.12 -21.52
C VAL A 20 4.23 -1.62 -20.08
N TYR A 21 3.15 -1.78 -19.33
CA TYR A 21 3.10 -1.43 -17.91
C TYR A 21 4.05 -2.29 -17.07
N TYR A 22 4.08 -3.60 -17.30
CA TYR A 22 4.99 -4.50 -16.61
C TYR A 22 6.45 -4.18 -16.90
N LEU A 23 6.76 -3.76 -18.14
CA LEU A 23 8.09 -3.28 -18.51
C LEU A 23 8.47 -1.99 -17.76
N ALA A 24 7.52 -1.03 -17.64
CA ALA A 24 7.71 0.17 -16.83
C ALA A 24 8.01 -0.20 -15.36
N PHE A 25 7.24 -1.12 -14.80
CA PHE A 25 7.43 -1.58 -13.41
C PHE A 25 8.78 -2.30 -13.23
N PHE A 26 9.20 -3.10 -14.20
CA PHE A 26 10.52 -3.73 -14.18
C PHE A 26 11.65 -2.71 -14.09
N PHE A 27 11.68 -1.69 -14.96
CA PHE A 27 12.70 -0.65 -14.92
C PHE A 27 12.66 0.16 -13.63
N PHE A 28 11.47 0.41 -13.10
CA PHE A 28 11.30 1.11 -11.83
C PHE A 28 11.85 0.30 -10.66
N CYS A 29 11.49 -1.00 -10.54
CA CYS A 29 12.04 -1.88 -9.51
C CYS A 29 13.56 -2.07 -9.66
N LEU A 30 14.07 -2.20 -10.89
CA LEU A 30 15.49 -2.35 -11.16
C LEU A 30 16.28 -1.12 -10.69
N ASN A 31 15.79 0.08 -11.01
CA ASN A 31 16.38 1.32 -10.53
C ASN A 31 16.44 1.36 -9.00
N GLU A 32 15.32 1.12 -8.33
CA GLU A 32 15.25 1.17 -6.88
C GLU A 32 16.11 0.09 -6.21
N ALA A 33 16.21 -1.08 -6.82
CA ALA A 33 17.04 -2.18 -6.32
C ALA A 33 18.53 -1.86 -6.41
N VAL A 34 18.98 -1.37 -7.58
CA VAL A 34 20.39 -1.00 -7.82
C VAL A 34 20.81 0.17 -6.92
N CYS A 35 19.98 1.20 -6.79
CA CYS A 35 20.25 2.35 -5.91
C CYS A 35 20.42 1.99 -4.43
N ARG A 36 19.98 0.79 -4.00
CA ARG A 36 20.14 0.31 -2.63
C ARG A 36 21.42 -0.50 -2.40
N THR A 37 22.13 -0.87 -3.46
CA THR A 37 23.40 -1.61 -3.40
C THR A 37 24.58 -0.66 -3.34
N ALA A 38 25.76 -1.18 -2.98
CA ALA A 38 27.02 -0.46 -3.01
C ALA A 38 27.80 -0.71 -4.33
N PHE A 39 27.07 -0.96 -5.43
CA PHE A 39 27.68 -1.24 -6.75
C PHE A 39 28.32 -0.02 -7.42
N ASP A 40 27.92 1.19 -7.04
CA ASP A 40 28.50 2.45 -7.49
C ASP A 40 30.01 2.51 -7.24
N ASN A 41 30.48 2.03 -6.10
CA ASN A 41 31.87 2.08 -5.69
C ASN A 41 32.77 1.14 -6.50
N VAL A 42 32.21 0.13 -7.18
CA VAL A 42 32.99 -0.95 -7.80
C VAL A 42 32.85 -1.02 -9.30
N LEU A 43 31.65 -0.84 -9.82
CA LEU A 43 31.36 -0.97 -11.25
C LEU A 43 31.56 0.35 -12.01
N GLY A 44 31.94 1.44 -11.32
CA GLY A 44 32.01 2.78 -11.93
C GLY A 44 30.64 3.20 -12.49
N LEU A 45 29.55 2.63 -11.95
CA LEU A 45 28.19 2.96 -12.33
C LEU A 45 27.89 4.38 -11.85
N ASP A 46 27.73 5.30 -12.78
CA ASP A 46 27.14 6.60 -12.46
C ASP A 46 25.64 6.41 -12.14
N ILE A 47 25.35 6.22 -10.84
CA ILE A 47 23.98 6.01 -10.34
C ILE A 47 23.01 7.09 -10.81
N PRO A 48 23.34 8.40 -10.78
CA PRO A 48 22.49 9.44 -11.34
C PRO A 48 22.11 9.21 -12.81
N THR A 49 23.07 8.87 -13.65
CA THR A 49 22.84 8.58 -15.09
C THR A 49 21.99 7.32 -15.27
N PHE A 50 22.30 6.24 -14.52
CA PHE A 50 21.49 5.02 -14.55
C PHE A 50 20.04 5.28 -14.11
N THR A 51 19.82 6.01 -13.01
CA THR A 51 18.50 6.41 -12.52
C THR A 51 17.75 7.23 -13.58
N SER A 52 18.43 8.20 -14.21
CA SER A 52 17.83 9.02 -15.26
C SER A 52 17.40 8.17 -16.45
N LEU A 53 18.25 7.24 -16.90
CA LEU A 53 17.91 6.31 -17.98
C LEU A 53 16.68 5.45 -17.64
N CYS A 54 16.66 4.83 -16.46
CA CYS A 54 15.52 4.03 -16.02
C CYS A 54 14.24 4.89 -15.97
N ASN A 55 14.30 6.09 -15.44
CA ASN A 55 13.16 7.01 -15.36
C ASN A 55 12.66 7.40 -16.76
N TYR A 56 13.54 7.67 -17.72
CA TYR A 56 13.13 7.94 -19.11
C TYR A 56 12.45 6.72 -19.75
N LEU A 57 12.96 5.51 -19.50
CA LEU A 57 12.33 4.28 -19.98
C LEU A 57 10.94 4.07 -19.38
N VAL A 58 10.75 4.33 -18.08
CA VAL A 58 9.44 4.29 -17.42
C VAL A 58 8.47 5.29 -18.06
N ILE A 59 8.90 6.53 -18.28
CA ILE A 59 8.09 7.58 -18.93
C ILE A 59 7.73 7.16 -20.35
N ALA A 60 8.69 6.65 -21.13
CA ALA A 60 8.46 6.17 -22.48
C ALA A 60 7.43 5.02 -22.50
N CYS A 61 7.51 4.09 -21.57
CA CYS A 61 6.51 3.03 -21.41
C CYS A 61 5.13 3.61 -21.09
N PHE A 62 5.01 4.59 -20.20
CA PHE A 62 3.71 5.20 -19.92
C PHE A 62 3.16 5.97 -21.12
N ALA A 63 4.00 6.70 -21.85
CA ALA A 63 3.61 7.38 -23.09
C ALA A 63 3.08 6.36 -24.13
N LEU A 64 3.78 5.23 -24.28
CA LEU A 64 3.31 4.15 -25.17
C LEU A 64 2.01 3.52 -24.68
N LYS A 65 1.84 3.35 -23.36
CA LYS A 65 0.60 2.79 -22.78
C LYS A 65 -0.62 3.66 -23.05
N ILE A 66 -0.49 4.97 -23.19
CA ILE A 66 -1.59 5.88 -23.55
C ILE A 66 -2.28 5.42 -24.84
N LEU A 67 -1.51 4.90 -25.81
CA LEU A 67 -2.05 4.43 -27.10
C LEU A 67 -2.97 3.21 -26.97
N PHE A 68 -2.78 2.43 -25.90
CA PHE A 68 -3.56 1.19 -25.65
C PHE A 68 -4.63 1.37 -24.56
N GLN A 69 -4.57 2.45 -23.77
CA GLN A 69 -5.48 2.64 -22.63
C GLN A 69 -6.71 3.43 -23.04
N ARG A 70 -7.82 2.74 -23.30
CA ARG A 70 -9.12 3.38 -23.50
C ARG A 70 -9.73 3.80 -22.18
N SER A 71 -10.14 5.05 -22.06
CA SER A 71 -10.86 5.59 -20.90
C SER A 71 -12.00 6.51 -21.35
N THR A 72 -13.01 6.67 -20.51
CA THR A 72 -14.04 7.69 -20.76
C THR A 72 -13.46 9.07 -20.51
N PHE A 73 -13.99 10.08 -21.16
CA PHE A 73 -13.50 11.46 -21.06
C PHE A 73 -13.43 11.96 -19.60
N SER A 74 -14.47 11.69 -18.81
CA SER A 74 -14.49 12.09 -17.39
C SER A 74 -13.38 11.42 -16.55
N ARG A 75 -13.08 10.15 -16.79
CA ARG A 75 -11.98 9.45 -16.11
C ARG A 75 -10.61 9.94 -16.59
N GLY A 76 -10.49 10.30 -17.86
CA GLY A 76 -9.30 10.94 -18.41
C GLY A 76 -9.01 12.28 -17.73
N ILE A 77 -10.04 13.12 -17.53
CA ILE A 77 -9.90 14.38 -16.78
C ILE A 77 -9.48 14.13 -15.33
N LEU A 78 -10.11 13.16 -14.65
CA LEU A 78 -9.73 12.83 -13.26
C LEU A 78 -8.29 12.31 -13.17
N ALA A 79 -7.87 11.48 -14.11
CA ALA A 79 -6.49 10.98 -14.19
C ALA A 79 -5.50 12.15 -14.39
N LEU A 80 -5.80 13.05 -15.33
CA LEU A 80 -4.99 14.24 -15.58
C LEU A 80 -4.92 15.16 -14.35
N PHE A 81 -6.05 15.34 -13.66
CA PHE A 81 -6.09 16.12 -12.41
C PHE A 81 -5.20 15.50 -11.32
N LEU A 82 -5.24 14.18 -11.12
CA LEU A 82 -4.38 13.50 -10.16
C LEU A 82 -2.89 13.63 -10.51
N VAL A 83 -2.54 13.51 -11.79
CA VAL A 83 -1.16 13.72 -12.25
C VAL A 83 -0.73 15.16 -12.03
N ALA A 84 -1.54 16.15 -12.42
CA ALA A 84 -1.24 17.56 -12.21
C ALA A 84 -1.06 17.87 -10.71
N LEU A 85 -1.95 17.34 -9.85
CA LEU A 85 -1.84 17.49 -8.41
C LEU A 85 -0.53 16.87 -7.88
N SER A 86 -0.14 15.70 -8.34
CA SER A 86 1.11 15.06 -7.92
C SER A 86 2.34 15.87 -8.33
N VAL A 87 2.31 16.53 -9.50
CA VAL A 87 3.37 17.44 -9.94
C VAL A 87 3.43 18.68 -9.05
N VAL A 88 2.28 19.25 -8.65
CA VAL A 88 2.25 20.39 -7.70
C VAL A 88 2.86 19.96 -6.35
N CYS A 89 2.48 18.78 -5.83
CA CYS A 89 3.06 18.24 -4.59
C CYS A 89 4.57 18.00 -4.72
N TRP A 90 5.04 17.47 -5.85
CA TRP A 90 6.47 17.33 -6.12
C TRP A 90 7.20 18.68 -6.10
N ARG A 91 6.67 19.69 -6.79
CA ARG A 91 7.28 21.03 -6.82
C ARG A 91 7.34 21.66 -5.43
N ALA A 92 6.34 21.42 -4.59
CA ALA A 92 6.29 21.92 -3.21
C ALA A 92 7.19 21.15 -2.25
N SER A 93 7.35 19.84 -2.44
CA SER A 93 8.06 18.95 -1.52
C SER A 93 9.50 18.58 -1.93
N GLY A 94 9.91 18.95 -3.16
CA GLY A 94 11.19 18.52 -3.74
C GLY A 94 11.28 17.01 -4.04
N ASN A 95 10.24 16.20 -3.71
CA ASN A 95 10.29 14.74 -3.75
C ASN A 95 9.37 14.16 -4.84
N THR A 96 9.94 13.41 -5.78
CA THR A 96 9.23 12.83 -6.94
C THR A 96 8.38 11.61 -6.62
N LEU A 97 8.48 11.05 -5.40
CA LEU A 97 7.84 9.80 -5.01
C LEU A 97 6.33 9.78 -5.30
N VAL A 98 5.64 10.88 -4.97
CA VAL A 98 4.20 10.98 -5.20
C VAL A 98 3.83 10.96 -6.68
N VAL A 99 4.68 11.53 -7.55
CA VAL A 99 4.45 11.51 -9.00
C VAL A 99 4.53 10.09 -9.54
N TRP A 100 5.58 9.34 -9.18
CA TRP A 100 5.74 7.95 -9.61
C TRP A 100 4.58 7.08 -9.14
N THR A 101 4.20 7.20 -7.88
CA THR A 101 3.08 6.44 -7.31
C THR A 101 1.77 6.74 -8.03
N VAL A 102 1.46 8.01 -8.28
CA VAL A 102 0.24 8.41 -9.01
C VAL A 102 0.28 7.95 -10.47
N LEU A 103 1.42 8.05 -11.16
CA LEU A 103 1.56 7.54 -12.53
C LEU A 103 1.27 6.03 -12.61
N PHE A 104 1.85 5.23 -11.72
CA PHE A 104 1.56 3.79 -11.67
C PHE A 104 0.10 3.49 -11.36
N ILE A 105 -0.58 4.26 -10.52
CA ILE A 105 -2.02 4.11 -10.25
C ILE A 105 -2.84 4.50 -11.49
N VAL A 106 -2.55 5.63 -12.12
CA VAL A 106 -3.26 6.13 -13.29
C VAL A 106 -3.12 5.21 -14.50
N PHE A 107 -1.92 4.65 -14.71
CA PHE A 107 -1.69 3.69 -15.78
C PHE A 107 -2.00 2.23 -15.38
N GLY A 108 -2.44 1.98 -14.14
CA GLY A 108 -2.75 0.65 -13.59
C GLY A 108 -4.08 0.03 -14.06
N LYS A 109 -4.77 0.62 -15.04
CA LYS A 109 -6.00 0.04 -15.59
C LYS A 109 -5.72 -1.35 -16.19
N ASP A 110 -6.58 -2.32 -15.85
CA ASP A 110 -6.55 -3.71 -16.33
C ASP A 110 -5.26 -4.49 -15.99
N VAL A 111 -4.48 -4.03 -15.01
CA VAL A 111 -3.23 -4.65 -14.56
C VAL A 111 -3.51 -5.74 -13.54
N GLU A 112 -2.85 -6.89 -13.69
CA GLU A 112 -2.92 -8.00 -12.75
C GLU A 112 -1.77 -7.94 -11.74
N ILE A 113 -2.03 -8.39 -10.49
CA ILE A 113 -1.05 -8.32 -9.39
C ILE A 113 0.07 -9.35 -9.51
N ARG A 114 -0.23 -10.55 -10.05
CA ARG A 114 0.74 -11.66 -10.09
C ARG A 114 1.95 -11.37 -11.00
N PRO A 115 1.81 -10.81 -12.21
CA PRO A 115 2.98 -10.39 -12.99
C PRO A 115 3.83 -9.33 -12.29
N LEU A 116 3.21 -8.37 -11.56
CA LEU A 116 3.96 -7.41 -10.75
C LEU A 116 4.76 -8.12 -9.65
N ALA A 117 4.11 -9.03 -8.92
CA ALA A 117 4.78 -9.83 -7.91
C ALA A 117 5.91 -10.69 -8.51
N ALA A 118 5.73 -11.26 -9.71
CA ALA A 118 6.79 -12.02 -10.37
C ALA A 118 8.01 -11.15 -10.70
N ILE A 119 7.80 -9.95 -11.24
CA ILE A 119 8.86 -8.99 -11.52
C ILE A 119 9.58 -8.58 -10.24
N ALA A 120 8.84 -8.17 -9.21
CA ALA A 120 9.41 -7.79 -7.92
C ALA A 120 10.22 -8.95 -7.31
N PHE A 121 9.69 -10.17 -7.34
CA PHE A 121 10.38 -11.36 -6.83
C PHE A 121 11.71 -11.58 -7.54
N VAL A 122 11.73 -11.56 -8.89
CA VAL A 122 12.95 -11.79 -9.69
C VAL A 122 13.95 -10.67 -9.45
N VAL A 123 13.53 -9.40 -9.54
CA VAL A 123 14.46 -8.26 -9.40
C VAL A 123 15.08 -8.23 -8.01
N TYR A 124 14.28 -8.27 -6.95
CA TYR A 124 14.82 -8.16 -5.59
C TYR A 124 15.58 -9.41 -5.14
N SER A 125 15.16 -10.61 -5.54
CA SER A 125 15.92 -11.84 -5.23
C SER A 125 17.27 -11.86 -5.94
N LEU A 126 17.31 -11.47 -7.23
CA LEU A 126 18.55 -11.39 -7.98
C LEU A 126 19.48 -10.31 -7.42
N THR A 127 18.93 -9.16 -7.02
CA THR A 127 19.71 -8.08 -6.39
C THR A 127 20.35 -8.54 -5.09
N VAL A 128 19.56 -9.20 -4.20
CA VAL A 128 20.09 -9.74 -2.94
C VAL A 128 21.18 -10.78 -3.22
N PHE A 129 20.93 -11.69 -4.14
CA PHE A 129 21.89 -12.74 -4.51
C PHE A 129 23.19 -12.15 -5.05
N LEU A 130 23.13 -11.22 -6.01
CA LEU A 130 24.31 -10.60 -6.61
C LEU A 130 25.07 -9.74 -5.60
N ALA A 131 24.40 -8.92 -4.80
CA ALA A 131 25.05 -8.07 -3.81
C ALA A 131 25.82 -8.91 -2.77
N VAL A 132 25.20 -9.98 -2.27
CA VAL A 132 25.81 -10.88 -1.29
C VAL A 132 27.01 -11.62 -1.89
N ILE A 133 26.89 -12.16 -3.11
CA ILE A 133 28.02 -12.85 -3.77
C ILE A 133 29.16 -11.88 -4.05
N CYS A 134 28.90 -10.69 -4.59
CA CYS A 134 29.92 -9.68 -4.85
C CYS A 134 30.62 -9.23 -3.56
N CYS A 135 29.86 -9.12 -2.45
CA CYS A 135 30.43 -8.82 -1.14
C CYS A 135 31.36 -9.94 -0.65
N PHE A 136 30.92 -11.19 -0.66
CA PHE A 136 31.75 -12.33 -0.23
C PHE A 136 32.95 -12.59 -1.15
N SER A 137 32.85 -12.22 -2.42
CA SER A 137 33.96 -12.30 -3.37
C SER A 137 34.97 -11.14 -3.25
N GLY A 138 34.71 -10.18 -2.35
CA GLY A 138 35.57 -8.99 -2.19
C GLY A 138 35.46 -8.00 -3.35
N ILE A 139 34.49 -8.16 -4.25
CA ILE A 139 34.23 -7.22 -5.36
C ILE A 139 33.60 -5.95 -4.85
N VAL A 140 32.70 -6.07 -3.88
CA VAL A 140 32.00 -4.95 -3.22
C VAL A 140 32.40 -4.95 -1.76
N GLU A 141 32.70 -3.77 -1.22
CA GLU A 141 33.05 -3.60 0.19
C GLU A 141 31.82 -3.83 1.09
N ASP A 142 32.02 -4.55 2.20
CA ASP A 142 31.01 -4.65 3.25
C ASP A 142 31.02 -3.42 4.13
N ILE A 143 30.08 -2.50 3.90
CA ILE A 143 29.93 -1.30 4.70
C ILE A 143 29.39 -1.68 6.07
N THR A 144 30.19 -1.44 7.12
CA THR A 144 29.80 -1.76 8.48
C THR A 144 29.28 -0.52 9.22
N TYR A 145 28.16 -0.69 9.91
CA TYR A 145 27.51 0.37 10.69
C TYR A 145 27.58 0.06 12.20
N LEU A 146 28.04 1.00 13.00
CA LEU A 146 28.03 0.90 14.45
C LEU A 146 26.67 1.31 15.00
N ARG A 147 26.07 0.48 15.84
CA ARG A 147 24.81 0.78 16.53
C ARG A 147 25.10 1.20 17.98
N GLY A 148 25.26 2.51 18.19
CA GLY A 148 25.58 3.05 19.54
C GLY A 148 26.96 2.61 20.04
N SER A 149 27.34 3.05 21.22
CA SER A 149 28.67 2.83 21.80
C SER A 149 28.92 1.41 22.36
N SER A 150 27.91 0.54 22.41
CA SER A 150 27.97 -0.76 23.10
C SER A 150 27.48 -1.97 22.30
N VAL A 151 26.97 -1.79 21.09
CA VAL A 151 26.41 -2.89 20.27
C VAL A 151 27.24 -3.06 19.01
N GLY A 152 27.63 -4.30 18.68
CA GLY A 152 28.56 -4.67 17.62
C GLY A 152 28.27 -4.07 16.24
N ALA A 153 29.26 -4.16 15.36
CA ALA A 153 29.19 -3.72 13.97
C ALA A 153 28.12 -4.54 13.21
N ARG A 154 27.32 -3.85 12.39
CA ARG A 154 26.28 -4.41 11.52
C ARG A 154 26.82 -4.43 10.09
N SER A 155 26.87 -5.61 9.49
CA SER A 155 27.21 -5.78 8.08
C SER A 155 26.07 -5.31 7.18
N SER A 156 26.37 -4.72 6.03
CA SER A 156 25.41 -4.39 4.98
C SER A 156 25.33 -5.42 3.86
N LEU A 157 26.24 -6.39 3.81
CA LEU A 157 26.34 -7.47 2.82
C LEU A 157 26.27 -6.97 1.36
N GLY A 158 27.05 -5.91 1.05
CA GLY A 158 27.13 -5.34 -0.30
C GLY A 158 26.00 -4.35 -0.63
N PHE A 159 25.20 -3.96 0.36
CA PHE A 159 24.23 -2.87 0.26
C PHE A 159 24.79 -1.57 0.83
N ASN A 160 24.22 -0.45 0.44
CA ASN A 160 24.60 0.86 0.97
C ASN A 160 24.21 1.07 2.44
N HIS A 161 23.29 0.26 2.98
CA HIS A 161 22.86 0.30 4.38
C HIS A 161 22.27 -1.07 4.78
N PRO A 162 22.44 -1.52 6.05
CA PRO A 162 21.83 -2.77 6.54
C PRO A 162 20.32 -2.87 6.32
N ASN A 163 19.58 -1.76 6.51
CA ASN A 163 18.14 -1.76 6.27
C ASN A 163 17.77 -1.93 4.80
N SER A 164 18.65 -1.56 3.85
CA SER A 164 18.43 -1.77 2.40
C SER A 164 18.42 -3.25 2.05
N PHE A 165 19.34 -4.04 2.63
CA PHE A 165 19.32 -5.50 2.52
C PHE A 165 17.99 -6.07 3.05
N GLY A 166 17.63 -5.71 4.30
CA GLY A 166 16.40 -6.19 4.94
C GLY A 166 15.15 -5.82 4.13
N LYS A 167 15.12 -4.63 3.54
CA LYS A 167 14.02 -4.18 2.69
C LYS A 167 13.91 -4.99 1.40
N CYS A 168 15.01 -5.18 0.65
CA CYS A 168 14.98 -5.98 -0.57
C CYS A 168 14.58 -7.44 -0.30
N LEU A 169 15.04 -8.01 0.81
CA LEU A 169 14.68 -9.37 1.18
C LEU A 169 13.21 -9.48 1.64
N LEU A 170 12.66 -8.46 2.32
CA LEU A 170 11.24 -8.38 2.64
C LEU A 170 10.38 -8.28 1.36
N GLU A 171 10.75 -7.41 0.42
CA GLU A 171 10.03 -7.21 -0.84
C GLU A 171 10.04 -8.48 -1.70
N ALA A 172 11.16 -9.19 -1.79
CA ALA A 172 11.25 -10.49 -2.47
C ALA A 172 10.32 -11.53 -1.84
N ASN A 173 10.31 -11.64 -0.51
CA ASN A 173 9.45 -12.60 0.19
C ASN A 173 7.97 -12.23 0.11
N LEU A 174 7.62 -10.95 0.19
CA LEU A 174 6.23 -10.48 0.03
C LEU A 174 5.73 -10.79 -1.38
N ALA A 175 6.58 -10.62 -2.39
CA ALA A 175 6.27 -10.98 -3.77
C ALA A 175 6.10 -12.50 -3.93
N TYR A 176 6.98 -13.32 -3.34
CA TYR A 176 6.84 -14.78 -3.29
C TYR A 176 5.51 -15.21 -2.68
N LEU A 177 5.17 -14.68 -1.50
CA LEU A 177 3.91 -14.99 -0.82
C LEU A 177 2.68 -14.54 -1.63
N THR A 178 2.79 -13.42 -2.35
CA THR A 178 1.74 -12.95 -3.27
C THR A 178 1.51 -13.93 -4.42
N LEU A 179 2.58 -14.46 -5.02
CA LEU A 179 2.50 -15.48 -6.07
C LEU A 179 1.87 -16.78 -5.57
N ARG A 180 2.14 -17.14 -4.32
CA ARG A 180 1.62 -18.36 -3.67
C ARG A 180 0.25 -18.17 -3.03
N PHE A 181 -0.27 -16.95 -2.93
CA PHE A 181 -1.53 -16.65 -2.23
C PHE A 181 -2.70 -17.51 -2.74
N GLY A 182 -3.43 -18.11 -1.81
CA GLY A 182 -4.47 -19.10 -2.08
C GLY A 182 -3.98 -20.55 -2.16
N LYS A 183 -2.66 -20.77 -2.14
CA LYS A 183 -2.00 -22.09 -2.16
C LYS A 183 -0.80 -22.15 -1.19
N ILE A 184 -0.66 -21.17 -0.29
CA ILE A 184 0.42 -21.15 0.70
C ILE A 184 0.24 -22.33 1.65
N ASN A 185 1.28 -23.16 1.79
CA ASN A 185 1.35 -24.27 2.72
C ASN A 185 2.50 -24.06 3.71
N MET A 186 2.69 -24.96 4.67
CA MET A 186 3.74 -24.84 5.68
C MET A 186 5.16 -24.82 5.09
N TYR A 187 5.40 -25.51 3.97
CA TYR A 187 6.70 -25.49 3.30
C TYR A 187 7.00 -24.15 2.65
N ASP A 188 5.98 -23.43 2.17
CA ASP A 188 6.14 -22.07 1.62
C ASP A 188 6.59 -21.05 2.68
N LEU A 189 6.40 -21.35 3.98
CA LEU A 189 6.86 -20.50 5.09
C LEU A 189 8.34 -20.68 5.42
N ILE A 190 8.98 -21.73 4.95
CA ILE A 190 10.43 -21.98 5.18
C ILE A 190 11.26 -20.83 4.62
N VAL A 191 10.95 -20.37 3.40
CA VAL A 191 11.71 -19.29 2.74
C VAL A 191 11.64 -17.98 3.53
N PRO A 192 10.45 -17.47 3.92
CA PRO A 192 10.34 -16.31 4.82
C PRO A 192 11.06 -16.50 6.15
N LEU A 193 10.96 -17.69 6.78
CA LEU A 193 11.62 -17.96 8.07
C LEU A 193 13.15 -17.93 7.95
N LEU A 194 13.72 -18.52 6.91
CA LEU A 194 15.16 -18.44 6.64
C LEU A 194 15.59 -16.98 6.38
N SER A 195 14.77 -16.22 5.65
CA SER A 195 15.01 -14.81 5.39
C SER A 195 14.97 -13.97 6.67
N ILE A 196 14.03 -14.26 7.59
CA ILE A 196 13.98 -13.63 8.93
C ILE A 196 15.26 -13.95 9.72
N GLY A 197 15.71 -15.21 9.68
CA GLY A 197 16.99 -15.61 10.27
C GLY A 197 18.17 -14.82 9.71
N ALA A 198 18.26 -14.70 8.38
CA ALA A 198 19.31 -13.90 7.72
C ALA A 198 19.24 -12.42 8.14
N MET A 199 18.06 -11.83 8.18
CA MET A 199 17.87 -10.43 8.60
C MET A 199 18.32 -10.18 10.05
N ILE A 200 18.07 -11.13 10.96
CA ILE A 200 18.41 -10.98 12.38
C ILE A 200 19.89 -11.29 12.64
N PHE A 201 20.38 -12.42 12.13
CA PHE A 201 21.71 -12.91 12.51
C PHE A 201 22.85 -12.36 11.65
N LEU A 202 22.60 -12.01 10.36
CA LEU A 202 23.65 -11.50 9.48
C LEU A 202 23.73 -9.97 9.48
N VAL A 203 22.58 -9.29 9.58
CA VAL A 203 22.48 -7.84 9.31
C VAL A 203 21.87 -7.04 10.47
N ASP A 204 21.24 -7.68 11.46
CA ASP A 204 20.50 -7.07 12.59
C ASP A 204 19.43 -6.04 12.12
N THR A 205 18.60 -6.43 11.12
CA THR A 205 17.47 -5.60 10.64
C THR A 205 16.15 -6.07 11.23
N ARG A 206 15.92 -5.76 12.50
CA ARG A 206 14.78 -6.28 13.29
C ARG A 206 13.43 -5.85 12.74
N THR A 207 13.29 -4.62 12.25
CA THR A 207 12.02 -4.09 11.73
C THR A 207 11.57 -4.85 10.49
N SER A 208 12.46 -5.06 9.51
CA SER A 208 12.14 -5.82 8.29
C SER A 208 11.84 -7.28 8.61
N ALA A 209 12.56 -7.88 9.57
CA ALA A 209 12.30 -9.25 10.02
C ALA A 209 10.92 -9.37 10.67
N PHE A 210 10.55 -8.45 11.57
CA PHE A 210 9.22 -8.42 12.19
C PHE A 210 8.11 -8.17 11.15
N ALA A 211 8.34 -7.24 10.21
CA ALA A 211 7.42 -6.96 9.12
C ALA A 211 7.16 -8.22 8.26
N LEU A 212 8.22 -8.98 7.94
CA LEU A 212 8.10 -10.23 7.18
C LEU A 212 7.35 -11.32 7.98
N LEU A 213 7.60 -11.44 9.27
CA LEU A 213 6.89 -12.37 10.14
C LEU A 213 5.38 -12.08 10.14
N VAL A 214 5.01 -10.82 10.34
CA VAL A 214 3.60 -10.38 10.31
C VAL A 214 2.98 -10.62 8.93
N ALA A 215 3.69 -10.28 7.85
CA ALA A 215 3.20 -10.47 6.48
C ALA A 215 2.97 -11.96 6.16
N ALA A 216 3.94 -12.83 6.48
CA ALA A 216 3.84 -14.26 6.25
C ALA A 216 2.66 -14.89 7.04
N PHE A 217 2.52 -14.51 8.31
CA PHE A 217 1.43 -14.96 9.16
C PHE A 217 0.06 -14.52 8.63
N LEU A 218 -0.09 -13.24 8.30
CA LEU A 218 -1.34 -12.69 7.79
C LEU A 218 -1.71 -13.30 6.43
N MET A 219 -0.76 -13.42 5.49
CA MET A 219 -1.04 -14.05 4.19
C MET A 219 -1.42 -15.52 4.31
N PHE A 220 -0.76 -16.25 5.21
CA PHE A 220 -1.09 -17.65 5.49
C PHE A 220 -2.51 -17.81 6.04
N ILE A 221 -2.92 -16.97 7.00
CA ILE A 221 -4.28 -17.05 7.59
C ILE A 221 -5.35 -16.51 6.62
N LEU A 222 -5.10 -15.37 5.99
CA LEU A 222 -6.10 -14.67 5.20
C LEU A 222 -6.38 -15.32 3.82
N GLN A 223 -5.60 -16.31 3.41
CA GLN A 223 -5.90 -17.08 2.19
C GLN A 223 -7.06 -18.08 2.36
N HIS A 224 -7.43 -18.44 3.59
CA HIS A 224 -8.47 -19.45 3.85
C HIS A 224 -9.88 -18.88 3.59
N SER A 225 -10.84 -19.76 3.27
CA SER A 225 -12.21 -19.37 2.84
C SER A 225 -12.98 -18.56 3.88
N PHE A 226 -12.81 -18.86 5.17
CA PHE A 226 -13.41 -18.05 6.25
C PHE A 226 -12.88 -16.61 6.23
N ALA A 227 -11.56 -16.47 6.12
CA ALA A 227 -10.91 -15.17 6.09
C ALA A 227 -11.26 -14.39 4.81
N LYS A 228 -11.49 -15.05 3.67
CA LYS A 228 -11.92 -14.38 2.43
C LYS A 228 -13.24 -13.63 2.63
N ARG A 229 -14.18 -14.19 3.42
CA ARG A 229 -15.48 -13.53 3.68
C ARG A 229 -15.34 -12.34 4.64
N MET A 230 -14.53 -12.48 5.67
CA MET A 230 -14.34 -11.45 6.71
C MET A 230 -13.20 -10.47 6.37
N GLY A 231 -12.29 -10.86 5.49
CA GLY A 231 -11.07 -10.13 5.14
C GLY A 231 -11.28 -8.67 4.81
N PRO A 232 -12.21 -8.29 3.92
CA PRO A 232 -12.45 -6.89 3.60
C PRO A 232 -12.87 -6.04 4.81
N SER A 233 -13.74 -6.59 5.69
CA SER A 233 -14.21 -5.88 6.88
C SER A 233 -13.12 -5.76 7.95
N ILE A 234 -12.35 -6.82 8.16
CA ILE A 234 -11.21 -6.83 9.09
C ILE A 234 -10.14 -5.85 8.59
N SER A 235 -9.78 -5.89 7.30
CA SER A 235 -8.79 -4.99 6.71
C SER A 235 -9.23 -3.54 6.79
N LEU A 236 -10.52 -3.23 6.57
CA LEU A 236 -11.07 -1.89 6.74
C LEU A 236 -10.92 -1.42 8.20
N GLY A 237 -11.33 -2.24 9.17
CA GLY A 237 -11.25 -1.90 10.58
C GLY A 237 -9.81 -1.66 11.04
N ILE A 238 -8.89 -2.57 10.68
CA ILE A 238 -7.46 -2.43 10.99
C ILE A 238 -6.88 -1.19 10.32
N SER A 239 -7.19 -0.94 9.04
CA SER A 239 -6.68 0.22 8.31
C SER A 239 -7.11 1.53 8.97
N VAL A 240 -8.38 1.66 9.32
CA VAL A 240 -8.89 2.86 10.02
C VAL A 240 -8.21 2.99 11.38
N ALA A 241 -8.09 1.92 12.16
CA ALA A 241 -7.44 1.95 13.47
C ALA A 241 -5.96 2.38 13.37
N ILE A 242 -5.20 1.86 12.42
CA ILE A 242 -3.80 2.21 12.19
C ILE A 242 -3.62 3.66 11.75
N ILE A 243 -4.47 4.14 10.83
CA ILE A 243 -4.45 5.53 10.37
C ILE A 243 -4.74 6.48 11.54
N VAL A 244 -5.80 6.20 12.30
CA VAL A 244 -6.18 7.00 13.46
C VAL A 244 -5.09 6.97 14.53
N ALA A 245 -4.53 5.80 14.85
CA ALA A 245 -3.44 5.67 15.80
C ALA A 245 -2.19 6.46 15.36
N SER A 246 -1.84 6.42 14.07
CA SER A 246 -0.70 7.17 13.54
C SER A 246 -0.85 8.67 13.74
N TYR A 247 -2.01 9.23 13.38
CA TYR A 247 -2.26 10.66 13.56
C TYR A 247 -2.42 11.04 15.03
N TYR A 248 -3.02 10.16 15.85
CA TYR A 248 -3.11 10.38 17.30
C TYR A 248 -1.72 10.48 17.94
N PHE A 249 -0.85 9.49 17.75
CA PHE A 249 0.49 9.51 18.33
C PHE A 249 1.36 10.64 17.76
N MET A 250 1.21 10.96 16.48
CA MET A 250 1.90 12.10 15.89
C MET A 250 1.51 13.42 16.58
N ALA A 251 0.23 13.63 16.89
CA ALA A 251 -0.25 14.88 17.47
C ALA A 251 -0.14 14.91 19.01
N ALA A 252 -0.37 13.78 19.68
CA ALA A 252 -0.53 13.70 21.14
C ALA A 252 0.61 13.00 21.87
N TYR A 253 1.73 12.69 21.20
CA TYR A 253 2.87 12.04 21.85
C TYR A 253 3.39 12.88 23.03
N ASN A 254 3.53 12.24 24.19
CA ASN A 254 4.06 12.86 25.40
C ASN A 254 5.05 11.89 26.07
N PRO A 255 6.35 12.23 26.16
CA PRO A 255 7.36 11.36 26.77
C PRO A 255 7.14 11.15 28.28
N GLY A 256 6.38 12.02 28.95
CA GLY A 256 5.99 11.86 30.37
C GLY A 256 4.89 10.81 30.57
N ASN A 257 4.23 10.35 29.53
CA ASN A 257 3.23 9.27 29.61
C ASN A 257 3.93 7.91 29.46
N THR A 258 3.80 7.04 30.46
CA THR A 258 4.48 5.73 30.51
C THR A 258 4.11 4.85 29.30
N LEU A 259 2.85 4.82 28.86
CA LEU A 259 2.43 4.05 27.68
C LEU A 259 3.11 4.58 26.42
N HIS A 260 3.12 5.91 26.22
CA HIS A 260 3.78 6.51 25.07
C HIS A 260 5.28 6.23 25.05
N ALA A 261 5.95 6.33 26.21
CA ALA A 261 7.38 6.05 26.33
C ALA A 261 7.69 4.58 26.01
N THR A 262 6.94 3.62 26.58
CA THR A 262 7.13 2.18 26.34
C THR A 262 6.89 1.82 24.86
N LEU A 263 5.82 2.33 24.27
CA LEU A 263 5.55 2.11 22.83
C LEU A 263 6.62 2.74 21.94
N ASN A 264 7.11 3.92 22.31
CA ASN A 264 8.15 4.62 21.57
C ASN A 264 9.48 3.85 21.60
N GLU A 265 9.86 3.30 22.75
CA GLU A 265 11.04 2.44 22.88
C GLU A 265 10.90 1.17 22.04
N ALA A 266 9.75 0.49 22.12
CA ALA A 266 9.45 -0.71 21.32
C ALA A 266 9.50 -0.42 19.80
N LEU A 267 9.12 0.78 19.38
CA LEU A 267 9.13 1.24 17.99
C LEU A 267 10.42 2.00 17.61
N SER A 268 11.48 1.88 18.38
CA SER A 268 12.78 2.53 18.09
C SER A 268 12.68 4.05 17.88
N ASN A 269 11.96 4.73 18.75
CA ASN A 269 11.73 6.19 18.80
C ASN A 269 10.88 6.77 17.66
N ARG A 270 10.16 5.95 16.89
CA ARG A 270 9.36 6.41 15.74
C ARG A 270 8.20 7.32 16.12
N LEU A 271 7.58 7.13 17.29
CA LEU A 271 6.51 8.02 17.76
C LEU A 271 7.05 9.42 18.10
N TYR A 272 8.20 9.48 18.74
CA TYR A 272 8.89 10.73 19.01
C TYR A 272 9.24 11.46 17.69
N TYR A 273 9.81 10.76 16.72
CA TYR A 273 10.18 11.37 15.44
C TYR A 273 8.95 11.87 14.67
N ALA A 274 7.87 11.10 14.62
CA ALA A 274 6.63 11.54 14.01
C ALA A 274 6.08 12.83 14.64
N ASN A 275 6.07 12.91 15.97
CA ASN A 275 5.65 14.11 16.71
C ASN A 275 6.61 15.30 16.48
N TYR A 276 7.92 15.05 16.48
CA TYR A 276 8.93 16.09 16.25
C TYR A 276 8.73 16.76 14.87
N PHE A 277 8.56 15.98 13.82
CA PHE A 277 8.30 16.51 12.49
C PHE A 277 6.95 17.22 12.40
N PHE A 278 5.92 16.69 13.05
CA PHE A 278 4.60 17.32 13.07
C PHE A 278 4.59 18.69 13.76
N THR A 279 5.33 18.82 14.85
CA THR A 279 5.37 20.06 15.65
C THR A 279 6.38 21.07 15.11
N GLY A 280 7.45 20.60 14.45
CA GLY A 280 8.55 21.44 13.99
C GLY A 280 8.44 21.90 12.54
N TRP A 281 7.71 21.17 11.68
CA TRP A 281 7.57 21.49 10.26
C TRP A 281 6.20 22.10 9.95
N PRO A 282 6.15 23.06 8.99
CA PRO A 282 4.88 23.66 8.61
C PRO A 282 3.98 22.64 7.88
N LEU A 283 2.74 22.54 8.32
CA LEU A 283 1.71 21.77 7.62
C LEU A 283 1.12 22.61 6.49
N THR A 284 1.34 22.17 5.27
CA THR A 284 0.85 22.82 4.07
C THR A 284 -0.14 21.95 3.32
N LEU A 285 -0.85 22.52 2.35
CA LEU A 285 -1.81 21.77 1.54
C LEU A 285 -1.14 20.80 0.57
N PHE A 286 0.03 21.15 0.01
CA PHE A 286 0.71 20.41 -1.06
C PHE A 286 2.07 19.82 -0.66
N GLY A 287 2.49 20.00 0.58
CA GLY A 287 3.75 19.51 1.09
C GLY A 287 4.80 20.59 1.28
N TYR A 288 5.93 20.19 1.81
CA TYR A 288 7.03 21.07 2.18
C TYR A 288 8.37 20.39 1.92
N ASP A 289 9.31 21.13 1.30
CA ASP A 289 10.65 20.62 1.05
C ASP A 289 11.47 20.65 2.36
N PHE A 290 11.96 19.50 2.78
CA PHE A 290 12.81 19.41 3.97
C PHE A 290 14.14 20.16 3.81
N ALA A 291 14.61 20.37 2.57
CA ALA A 291 15.78 21.18 2.30
C ALA A 291 15.57 22.68 2.63
N ASP A 292 14.32 23.15 2.58
CA ASP A 292 13.94 24.53 2.92
C ASP A 292 13.67 24.73 4.41
N ALA A 293 13.80 23.67 5.23
CA ALA A 293 13.59 23.76 6.66
C ALA A 293 14.59 24.76 7.31
N PRO A 294 14.17 25.48 8.37
CA PRO A 294 15.07 26.32 9.14
C PRO A 294 16.36 25.63 9.54
N LEU A 295 17.50 26.33 9.51
CA LEU A 295 18.83 25.75 9.71
C LEU A 295 18.92 24.91 11.00
N HIS A 296 18.37 25.40 12.11
CA HIS A 296 18.36 24.70 13.39
C HIS A 296 17.61 23.35 13.34
N LEU A 297 16.55 23.22 12.52
CA LEU A 297 15.83 21.95 12.33
C LEU A 297 16.64 20.99 11.46
N ARG A 298 17.30 21.48 10.40
CA ARG A 298 18.18 20.69 9.54
C ARG A 298 19.43 20.19 10.27
N GLU A 299 20.05 21.03 11.06
CA GLU A 299 21.20 20.67 11.88
C GLU A 299 20.84 19.62 12.94
N ASN A 300 19.71 19.78 13.62
CA ASN A 300 19.22 18.79 14.56
C ASN A 300 18.87 17.46 13.85
N GLN A 301 18.26 17.52 12.67
CA GLN A 301 17.96 16.33 11.87
C GLN A 301 19.24 15.58 11.48
N ALA A 302 20.25 16.30 10.95
CA ALA A 302 21.54 15.73 10.57
C ALA A 302 22.29 15.15 11.77
N ALA A 303 22.33 15.90 12.90
CA ALA A 303 23.04 15.48 14.10
C ALA A 303 22.43 14.25 14.79
N ILE A 304 21.10 14.07 14.69
CA ILE A 304 20.36 13.00 15.39
C ILE A 304 19.88 11.91 14.41
N HIS A 305 20.21 12.02 13.13
CA HIS A 305 19.73 11.13 12.05
C HIS A 305 18.20 10.91 12.10
N LEU A 306 17.45 12.01 12.29
CA LEU A 306 16.00 11.95 12.38
C LEU A 306 15.39 11.60 11.02
N ILE A 307 14.60 10.55 10.99
CA ILE A 307 13.88 10.08 9.81
C ILE A 307 12.41 9.91 10.18
N VAL A 308 11.52 10.33 9.29
CA VAL A 308 10.07 10.08 9.47
C VAL A 308 9.76 8.67 9.01
N ASP A 309 9.87 7.70 9.90
CA ASP A 309 9.59 6.28 9.62
C ASP A 309 8.12 5.91 9.92
N ASN A 310 7.18 6.71 9.46
CA ASN A 310 5.75 6.45 9.51
C ASN A 310 5.13 7.02 8.23
N THR A 311 4.48 6.18 7.43
CA THR A 311 3.88 6.56 6.15
C THR A 311 2.90 7.72 6.26
N TYR A 312 2.07 7.74 7.29
CA TYR A 312 0.99 8.73 7.44
C TYR A 312 1.54 10.08 7.84
N SER A 313 2.48 10.09 8.80
CA SER A 313 3.20 11.31 9.19
C SER A 313 4.07 11.83 8.06
N PHE A 314 4.80 10.95 7.38
CA PHE A 314 5.63 11.30 6.23
C PHE A 314 4.80 11.92 5.12
N THR A 315 3.67 11.28 4.75
CA THR A 315 2.80 11.79 3.69
C THR A 315 2.20 13.15 4.06
N LEU A 316 1.83 13.35 5.32
CA LEU A 316 1.26 14.60 5.80
C LEU A 316 2.26 15.75 5.77
N VAL A 317 3.48 15.53 6.28
CA VAL A 317 4.50 16.58 6.40
C VAL A 317 5.17 16.84 5.05
N GLN A 318 5.60 15.77 4.34
CA GLN A 318 6.34 15.92 3.08
C GLN A 318 5.43 16.28 1.89
N PHE A 319 4.25 15.62 1.74
CA PHE A 319 3.38 15.77 0.58
C PHE A 319 2.08 16.55 0.86
N GLY A 320 1.86 16.96 2.11
CA GLY A 320 0.80 17.85 2.52
C GLY A 320 -0.54 17.18 2.84
N LEU A 321 -1.43 18.00 3.38
CA LEU A 321 -2.75 17.61 3.86
C LEU A 321 -3.60 16.93 2.78
N LEU A 322 -3.56 17.45 1.54
CA LEU A 322 -4.40 16.92 0.47
C LEU A 322 -3.98 15.50 0.06
N THR A 323 -2.67 15.26 -0.08
CA THR A 323 -2.15 13.92 -0.42
C THR A 323 -2.43 12.92 0.70
N ALA A 324 -2.22 13.31 1.97
CA ALA A 324 -2.51 12.47 3.12
C ALA A 324 -4.01 12.12 3.21
N PHE A 325 -4.89 13.10 2.99
CA PHE A 325 -6.35 12.90 2.94
C PHE A 325 -6.74 11.92 1.81
N LEU A 326 -6.25 12.16 0.57
CA LEU A 326 -6.56 11.30 -0.57
C LEU A 326 -6.07 9.86 -0.37
N LEU A 327 -4.89 9.66 0.22
CA LEU A 327 -4.38 8.33 0.56
C LEU A 327 -5.32 7.60 1.54
N CYS A 328 -5.70 8.26 2.63
CA CYS A 328 -6.60 7.68 3.64
C CYS A 328 -7.97 7.33 3.03
N VAL A 329 -8.54 8.26 2.24
CA VAL A 329 -9.81 8.03 1.55
C VAL A 329 -9.71 6.87 0.56
N ALA A 330 -8.63 6.79 -0.25
CA ALA A 330 -8.44 5.72 -1.21
C ALA A 330 -8.36 4.34 -0.53
N VAL A 331 -7.61 4.22 0.58
CA VAL A 331 -7.53 2.99 1.39
C VAL A 331 -8.92 2.56 1.88
N VAL A 332 -9.68 3.48 2.47
CA VAL A 332 -11.03 3.20 2.97
C VAL A 332 -11.96 2.78 1.83
N LEU A 333 -11.96 3.52 0.71
CA LEU A 333 -12.84 3.24 -0.44
C LEU A 333 -12.53 1.89 -1.09
N VAL A 334 -11.26 1.48 -1.21
CA VAL A 334 -10.90 0.15 -1.77
C VAL A 334 -11.46 -0.96 -0.90
N PHE A 335 -11.34 -0.89 0.43
CA PHE A 335 -11.87 -1.94 1.30
C PHE A 335 -13.40 -1.91 1.41
N LEU A 336 -14.05 -0.74 1.34
CA LEU A 336 -15.50 -0.65 1.21
C LEU A 336 -16.00 -1.29 -0.10
N LYS A 337 -15.29 -1.03 -1.20
CA LYS A 337 -15.54 -1.65 -2.50
C LYS A 337 -15.33 -3.17 -2.43
N ALA A 338 -14.25 -3.64 -1.81
CA ALA A 338 -13.97 -5.05 -1.60
C ALA A 338 -15.08 -5.76 -0.81
N LYS A 339 -15.60 -5.10 0.23
CA LYS A 339 -16.75 -5.58 1.01
C LYS A 339 -18.01 -5.65 0.16
N LYS A 340 -18.28 -4.64 -0.67
CA LYS A 340 -19.44 -4.60 -1.56
C LYS A 340 -19.38 -5.67 -2.64
N GLU A 341 -18.20 -5.90 -3.22
CA GLU A 341 -17.99 -6.92 -4.27
C GLU A 341 -17.81 -8.34 -3.71
N GLY A 342 -17.71 -8.51 -2.38
CA GLY A 342 -17.40 -9.80 -1.75
C GLY A 342 -16.05 -10.37 -2.19
N CYS A 343 -15.10 -9.51 -2.55
CA CYS A 343 -13.81 -9.88 -3.11
C CYS A 343 -12.68 -9.66 -2.10
N PHE A 344 -11.86 -10.70 -1.88
CA PHE A 344 -10.62 -10.59 -1.13
C PHE A 344 -9.57 -11.49 -1.79
N ASN A 345 -8.55 -10.88 -2.36
CA ASN A 345 -7.51 -11.52 -3.16
C ASN A 345 -6.11 -11.11 -2.69
N ALA A 346 -5.06 -11.57 -3.37
CA ALA A 346 -3.67 -11.28 -3.03
C ALA A 346 -3.36 -9.76 -2.99
N ALA A 347 -3.93 -8.99 -3.91
CA ALA A 347 -3.72 -7.54 -3.95
C ALA A 347 -4.28 -6.83 -2.71
N LEU A 348 -5.49 -7.20 -2.29
CA LEU A 348 -6.14 -6.61 -1.11
C LEU A 348 -5.48 -7.05 0.20
N CYS A 349 -5.05 -8.32 0.28
CA CYS A 349 -4.29 -8.82 1.42
C CYS A 349 -2.96 -8.08 1.55
N GLY A 350 -2.20 -7.96 0.46
CA GLY A 350 -0.94 -7.23 0.43
C GLY A 350 -1.12 -5.75 0.78
N LEU A 351 -2.15 -5.10 0.23
CA LEU A 351 -2.47 -3.71 0.57
C LEU A 351 -2.75 -3.53 2.07
N ALA A 352 -3.55 -4.44 2.68
CA ALA A 352 -3.84 -4.39 4.12
C ALA A 352 -2.56 -4.53 4.96
N ILE A 353 -1.66 -5.45 4.57
CA ILE A 353 -0.37 -5.62 5.23
C ILE A 353 0.47 -4.35 5.12
N MET A 354 0.55 -3.75 3.93
CA MET A 354 1.32 -2.52 3.73
C MET A 354 0.73 -1.33 4.48
N VAL A 355 -0.59 -1.25 4.66
CA VAL A 355 -1.24 -0.25 5.53
C VAL A 355 -0.78 -0.41 6.98
N VAL A 356 -0.72 -1.64 7.49
CA VAL A 356 -0.23 -1.92 8.86
C VAL A 356 1.26 -1.55 8.98
N LEU A 357 2.09 -1.96 8.03
CA LEU A 357 3.51 -1.65 8.02
C LEU A 357 3.78 -0.14 7.91
N GLY A 358 2.86 0.62 7.31
CA GLY A 358 2.91 2.07 7.23
C GLY A 358 2.93 2.79 8.58
N PHE A 359 2.54 2.12 9.67
CA PHE A 359 2.67 2.66 11.03
C PHE A 359 4.14 2.83 11.47
N SER A 360 5.02 1.98 10.97
CA SER A 360 6.43 1.96 11.36
C SER A 360 7.40 2.16 10.20
N GLU A 361 6.92 2.36 8.98
CA GLU A 361 7.76 2.50 7.78
C GLU A 361 7.12 3.44 6.76
N THR A 362 7.93 4.06 5.90
CA THR A 362 7.44 4.94 4.82
C THR A 362 7.14 4.20 3.51
N TRP A 363 7.33 2.89 3.46
CA TRP A 363 7.28 2.11 2.22
C TRP A 363 5.88 2.00 1.63
N SER A 364 4.84 2.19 2.46
CA SER A 364 3.44 1.98 2.03
C SER A 364 2.97 2.94 0.94
N VAL A 365 3.65 4.07 0.73
CA VAL A 365 3.36 5.02 -0.37
C VAL A 365 4.32 4.88 -1.55
N ARG A 366 5.32 3.99 -1.49
CA ARG A 366 6.28 3.74 -2.55
C ARG A 366 5.80 2.60 -3.43
N PHE A 367 5.60 2.87 -4.73
CA PHE A 367 5.04 1.85 -5.63
C PHE A 367 5.98 0.66 -5.88
N ASP A 368 7.29 0.84 -5.79
CA ASP A 368 8.29 -0.23 -5.86
C ASP A 368 8.12 -1.27 -4.73
N ALA A 369 7.89 -0.79 -3.51
CA ALA A 369 7.70 -1.63 -2.34
C ALA A 369 6.23 -2.07 -2.15
N ASN A 370 5.29 -1.22 -2.55
CA ASN A 370 3.84 -1.42 -2.40
C ASN A 370 3.13 -1.36 -3.75
N TYR A 371 3.44 -2.29 -4.65
CA TYR A 371 2.74 -2.39 -5.93
C TYR A 371 1.26 -2.78 -5.78
N PHE A 372 0.80 -3.14 -4.57
CA PHE A 372 -0.62 -3.34 -4.25
C PHE A 372 -1.45 -2.05 -4.35
N LEU A 373 -0.80 -0.87 -4.36
CA LEU A 373 -1.43 0.42 -4.66
C LEU A 373 -2.10 0.45 -6.05
N VAL A 374 -1.77 -0.49 -6.93
CA VAL A 374 -2.49 -0.69 -8.19
C VAL A 374 -3.99 -0.92 -7.96
N ALA A 375 -4.40 -1.41 -6.78
CA ALA A 375 -5.81 -1.53 -6.41
C ALA A 375 -6.57 -0.19 -6.46
N PHE A 376 -5.90 0.95 -6.27
CA PHE A 376 -6.53 2.27 -6.39
C PHE A 376 -6.95 2.60 -7.83
N SER A 377 -6.30 2.00 -8.85
CA SER A 377 -6.76 2.14 -10.23
C SER A 377 -8.19 1.65 -10.44
N THR A 378 -8.62 0.65 -9.64
CA THR A 378 -9.99 0.14 -9.71
C THR A 378 -11.03 1.13 -9.22
N LEU A 379 -10.67 2.10 -8.39
CA LEU A 379 -11.53 3.23 -8.01
C LEU A 379 -11.63 4.23 -9.17
N LEU A 380 -10.49 4.57 -9.75
CA LEU A 380 -10.39 5.53 -10.86
C LEU A 380 -11.17 5.07 -12.09
N TYR A 381 -11.03 3.79 -12.47
CA TYR A 381 -11.65 3.23 -13.67
C TYR A 381 -12.95 2.46 -13.41
N SER A 382 -13.36 2.32 -12.16
CA SER A 382 -14.54 1.53 -11.72
C SER A 382 -14.50 0.08 -12.23
N THR A 383 -13.30 -0.49 -12.34
CA THR A 383 -13.10 -1.90 -12.72
C THR A 383 -13.28 -2.82 -11.51
N PRO A 384 -13.77 -4.05 -11.68
CA PRO A 384 -13.92 -4.99 -10.56
C PRO A 384 -12.58 -5.34 -9.92
N LEU A 385 -12.55 -5.49 -8.59
CA LEU A 385 -11.34 -5.89 -7.85
C LEU A 385 -10.88 -7.33 -8.18
N SER A 386 -11.80 -8.17 -8.65
CA SER A 386 -11.49 -9.53 -9.12
C SER A 386 -10.56 -9.56 -10.34
N GLN A 387 -10.50 -8.49 -11.14
CA GLN A 387 -9.57 -8.38 -12.27
C GLN A 387 -8.11 -8.26 -11.83
N LEU A 388 -7.84 -7.80 -10.61
CA LEU A 388 -6.47 -7.73 -10.09
C LEU A 388 -5.84 -9.11 -9.87
N ASP A 389 -6.65 -10.14 -9.60
CA ASP A 389 -6.19 -11.53 -9.44
C ASP A 389 -7.24 -12.52 -10.01
N PRO A 390 -7.31 -12.68 -11.35
CA PRO A 390 -8.29 -13.55 -11.98
C PRO A 390 -8.17 -15.03 -11.56
N SER A 391 -6.98 -15.45 -11.12
CA SER A 391 -6.74 -16.84 -10.69
C SER A 391 -7.47 -17.19 -9.40
N ALA A 392 -7.69 -16.22 -8.51
CA ALA A 392 -8.46 -16.40 -7.28
C ALA A 392 -9.95 -16.72 -7.58
N THR A 393 -10.48 -16.19 -8.68
CA THR A 393 -11.87 -16.40 -9.09
C THR A 393 -12.08 -17.79 -9.72
N ARG A 394 -11.13 -18.27 -10.52
CA ARG A 394 -11.20 -19.60 -11.16
C ARG A 394 -11.17 -20.75 -10.16
N SER A 395 -10.44 -20.61 -9.07
CA SER A 395 -10.38 -21.61 -7.98
C SER A 395 -11.74 -21.79 -7.30
N ASN A 396 -12.56 -20.74 -7.21
CA ASN A 396 -13.88 -20.81 -6.58
C ASN A 396 -14.96 -21.38 -7.53
N ALA A 397 -14.83 -21.20 -8.83
CA ALA A 397 -15.76 -21.76 -9.80
C ALA A 397 -15.69 -23.30 -9.85
N ASN A 398 -14.53 -23.87 -9.57
CA ASN A 398 -14.35 -25.34 -9.51
C ASN A 398 -14.84 -25.96 -8.19
N LEU A 399 -15.23 -25.15 -7.20
CA LEU A 399 -15.75 -25.59 -5.90
C LEU A 399 -17.28 -25.45 -5.80
N SER A 400 -17.94 -24.85 -6.80
CA SER A 400 -19.39 -24.89 -6.89
C SER A 400 -19.80 -26.33 -7.19
N PRO A 401 -20.65 -26.96 -6.37
CA PRO A 401 -21.17 -28.28 -6.70
C PRO A 401 -21.84 -28.15 -8.07
N ILE A 402 -21.47 -29.03 -9.00
CA ILE A 402 -22.20 -29.25 -10.23
C ILE A 402 -23.58 -29.74 -9.80
N ILE A 403 -24.50 -28.82 -9.57
CA ILE A 403 -25.92 -29.13 -9.59
C ILE A 403 -26.20 -29.28 -11.10
N PRO A 404 -26.45 -30.48 -11.57
CA PRO A 404 -26.85 -30.65 -12.95
C PRO A 404 -28.20 -29.94 -13.13
N THR A 405 -28.20 -28.76 -13.70
CA THR A 405 -29.38 -28.09 -14.18
C THR A 405 -29.87 -28.86 -15.43
N THR A 406 -30.31 -30.09 -15.24
CA THR A 406 -31.22 -30.81 -16.14
C THR A 406 -32.62 -30.24 -15.88
N GLN A 407 -32.85 -29.01 -16.21
CA GLN A 407 -34.14 -28.52 -16.65
C GLN A 407 -33.97 -28.03 -18.08
N VAL A 408 -33.87 -29.00 -19.01
CA VAL A 408 -34.37 -28.81 -20.36
C VAL A 408 -35.86 -28.62 -20.20
N ARG A 409 -36.29 -27.37 -20.11
CA ARG A 409 -37.68 -27.00 -20.22
C ARG A 409 -38.02 -27.23 -21.71
N ASP A 410 -38.63 -28.39 -21.97
CA ASP A 410 -39.19 -28.75 -23.26
C ASP A 410 -40.36 -27.80 -23.55
N GLU A 411 -40.06 -26.66 -24.19
CA GLU A 411 -41.09 -25.69 -24.64
C GLU A 411 -41.98 -26.23 -25.74
N SER A 412 -41.79 -27.48 -26.20
CA SER A 412 -42.59 -28.10 -27.24
C SER A 412 -43.95 -28.64 -26.78
N LEU A 413 -44.24 -28.67 -25.47
CA LEU A 413 -45.51 -29.20 -24.95
C LEU A 413 -46.58 -28.15 -24.66
N PHE A 414 -46.27 -26.84 -24.75
CA PHE A 414 -47.26 -25.79 -24.44
C PHE A 414 -48.08 -25.28 -25.61
N ASN A 415 -47.82 -25.74 -26.86
CA ASN A 415 -48.54 -25.29 -28.05
C ASN A 415 -49.71 -26.18 -28.48
N ARG A 416 -50.27 -27.04 -27.60
CA ARG A 416 -51.36 -27.96 -27.98
C ARG A 416 -52.69 -27.75 -27.30
N PHE A 417 -52.90 -26.69 -26.51
CA PHE A 417 -54.25 -26.38 -26.00
C PHE A 417 -54.59 -24.93 -26.27
N GLY A 418 -55.58 -24.73 -27.11
CA GLY A 418 -56.09 -23.46 -27.57
C GLY A 418 -56.88 -22.69 -26.49
N PRO A 419 -57.31 -21.47 -26.81
CA PRO A 419 -57.78 -20.50 -25.86
C PRO A 419 -59.26 -20.67 -25.48
N SER A 420 -59.59 -20.71 -24.19
CA SER A 420 -60.90 -20.33 -23.74
C SER A 420 -60.94 -19.98 -22.26
N TYR A 421 -61.73 -18.91 -22.03
CA TYR A 421 -62.25 -18.38 -20.77
C TYR A 421 -61.38 -17.46 -19.93
N GLY A 422 -61.68 -16.19 -20.17
CA GLY A 422 -61.41 -15.12 -19.19
C GLY A 422 -62.31 -15.25 -17.94
N LYS A 423 -61.72 -14.87 -16.82
CA LYS A 423 -62.46 -14.28 -15.68
C LYS A 423 -61.48 -13.41 -14.89
N GLU A 424 -61.82 -12.12 -14.90
CA GLU A 424 -61.25 -11.14 -13.98
C GLU A 424 -61.62 -11.53 -12.55
N ILE A 425 -60.60 -11.54 -11.65
CA ILE A 425 -60.83 -11.44 -10.22
C ILE A 425 -60.05 -10.24 -9.72
N ARG A 426 -60.73 -9.12 -9.49
CA ARG A 426 -60.24 -8.00 -8.68
C ARG A 426 -60.28 -8.43 -7.23
N LEU A 427 -59.14 -8.39 -6.55
CA LEU A 427 -59.10 -8.35 -5.10
C LEU A 427 -58.36 -7.08 -4.67
N GLY A 428 -59.15 -6.12 -4.22
CA GLY A 428 -58.72 -4.96 -3.49
C GLY A 428 -58.36 -5.36 -2.07
N GLY A 429 -57.27 -4.83 -1.55
CA GLY A 429 -56.82 -4.97 -0.20
C GLY A 429 -55.94 -3.78 0.19
N ALA A 430 -56.62 -2.72 0.73
CA ALA A 430 -55.93 -1.56 1.28
C ALA A 430 -55.17 -1.93 2.56
N TRP A 431 -53.88 -1.69 2.56
CA TRP A 431 -53.06 -1.74 3.78
C TRP A 431 -52.94 -0.34 4.39
N LYS A 432 -53.47 -0.18 5.60
CA LYS A 432 -53.33 1.01 6.48
C LYS A 432 -52.03 0.87 7.29
N PRO A 433 -51.21 1.91 7.43
CA PRO A 433 -50.14 1.90 8.40
C PRO A 433 -50.66 2.29 9.79
N ARG A 434 -50.35 1.48 10.80
CA ARG A 434 -50.58 1.78 12.23
C ARG A 434 -49.19 1.95 12.88
N GLY A 435 -49.07 3.00 13.73
CA GLY A 435 -48.12 3.00 14.83
C GLY A 435 -47.25 4.24 14.94
N GLN A 436 -47.79 5.36 15.42
CA GLN A 436 -47.01 6.41 16.07
C GLN A 436 -46.50 5.89 17.42
N PHE A 437 -45.15 5.96 17.63
CA PHE A 437 -44.57 5.85 18.96
C PHE A 437 -44.08 7.22 19.41
N GLY A 438 -44.63 7.66 20.54
CA GLY A 438 -44.36 8.94 21.18
C GLY A 438 -43.00 8.99 21.84
N LEU A 439 -42.27 10.08 21.58
CA LEU A 439 -41.09 10.49 22.32
C LEU A 439 -41.50 11.10 23.66
N ARG A 440 -41.19 10.44 24.77
CA ARG A 440 -41.19 11.05 26.12
C ARG A 440 -39.85 11.72 26.35
N GLY A 441 -39.90 12.99 26.75
CA GLY A 441 -38.77 13.82 27.09
C GLY A 441 -37.99 13.31 28.30
N ILE A 442 -36.69 13.50 28.26
CA ILE A 442 -35.78 13.40 29.40
C ILE A 442 -35.15 14.76 29.60
N GLY A 443 -35.21 15.18 30.87
CA GLY A 443 -34.99 16.51 31.36
C GLY A 443 -33.53 17.04 31.23
N ALA A 444 -33.48 18.35 31.17
CA ALA A 444 -32.26 19.15 31.20
C ALA A 444 -31.55 19.04 32.59
N GLY A 445 -30.40 18.39 32.62
CA GLY A 445 -29.47 18.41 33.74
C GLY A 445 -28.44 19.54 33.56
N ARG A 446 -28.44 20.45 34.52
CA ARG A 446 -27.45 21.57 34.62
C ARG A 446 -26.04 21.03 34.84
N LEU A 447 -25.08 21.51 34.05
CA LEU A 447 -23.64 21.34 34.26
C LEU A 447 -23.16 22.37 35.30
N PRO A 448 -22.25 21.98 36.24
CA PRO A 448 -21.63 22.93 37.16
C PRO A 448 -20.47 23.67 36.50
N ALA A 449 -20.29 24.93 36.91
CA ALA A 449 -19.23 25.85 36.48
C ALA A 449 -17.83 25.36 36.90
N VAL A 450 -16.90 25.36 35.96
CA VAL A 450 -15.46 25.11 36.22
C VAL A 450 -14.79 26.43 36.55
N GLN A 451 -14.26 26.52 37.76
CA GLN A 451 -13.38 27.62 38.23
C GLN A 451 -12.03 27.57 37.49
N HIS A 452 -11.66 28.67 36.89
CA HIS A 452 -10.28 28.94 36.43
C HIS A 452 -9.36 29.09 37.67
N ARG A 453 -8.30 28.29 37.72
CA ARG A 453 -7.13 28.50 38.55
C ARG A 453 -5.99 28.97 37.66
N ASP A 454 -5.56 30.21 37.89
CA ASP A 454 -4.33 30.77 37.33
C ASP A 454 -3.11 30.05 37.94
N VAL A 455 -2.29 29.49 37.05
CA VAL A 455 -0.95 28.97 37.44
C VAL A 455 0.09 29.91 36.86
N SER A 456 0.71 30.67 37.76
CA SER A 456 1.87 31.52 37.51
C SER A 456 3.11 30.69 37.15
N LEU A 457 3.68 30.94 35.98
CA LEU A 457 4.96 30.40 35.52
C LEU A 457 6.13 31.07 36.24
N GLY A 458 6.77 30.34 37.12
CA GLY A 458 8.06 30.70 37.71
C GLY A 458 9.22 30.41 36.78
N THR A 459 9.83 31.43 36.20
CA THR A 459 11.10 31.38 35.47
C THR A 459 12.26 31.09 36.42
N LYS A 460 12.88 29.89 36.30
CA LYS A 460 14.21 29.63 36.83
C LYS A 460 15.24 29.61 35.71
N SER A 461 16.10 30.64 35.73
CA SER A 461 17.32 30.71 34.92
C SER A 461 18.32 29.65 35.38
N PHE A 462 18.82 28.80 34.52
CA PHE A 462 20.05 28.04 34.69
C PHE A 462 21.15 28.64 33.84
N ARG A 463 22.11 29.33 34.51
CA ARG A 463 23.47 29.57 34.01
C ARG A 463 24.30 28.33 34.40
N ARG A 464 24.82 27.62 33.46
CA ARG A 464 26.23 27.20 33.32
C ARG A 464 26.39 26.42 32.04
#